data_0f7528cfb2fc554e37ac7351311f41d1
#
_entry.id   0f7528cfb2fc554e37ac7351311f41d1
#
_cell.length_a   1.000
_cell.length_b   1.000
_cell.length_c   1.000
_cell.angle_alpha   90.00
_cell.angle_beta   90.00
_cell.angle_gamma   90.00
#
_symmetry.space_group_name_H-M   'P 1'
#
loop_
_entity.id
_entity.type
_entity.pdbx_description
1 polymer ?
#
loop_
_entity_poly.entity_id
_entity_poly.type
_entity_poly.pdbx_seq_one_letter_code
_entity_poly.pdbx_strand_id
1 'polypeptide(L)'
;MQLTCILTITCIGGYLKRWAEHRNYAEKPVTETWIYDFIYSVILPVLAIFSIIISIYWAADVFNLSDTTWKLFRTKFIDSKNFVLSIFSISQVATLWFLFSYINRTIQALFRLHFEKTDKASAASRQVMIRNVINLLVWGTWILICLNMMHVDNTWLVVVSGGLSTGIGFAMKDIIENIYYGISLMAGRVRVGDYIICDGTRGRVSSINYTSTMIEAIDGSVIAFQNSQLFTKNYKNMTKNHGYELDILEVGVAYGTDIEKCRKLLVDAISKLPFLERGKQVRIVLKSFDDSCITLKILVWVPVFTQYVDDGKVLECVYKTLNENNIVIPFPQRDIHIITSEG
;
A
#
# COMPACT_ATOMS: atom_id res chain seq x y z
N MET A 1 46.12 -3.03 -38.59
CA MET A 1 45.06 -3.77 -37.91
C MET A 1 44.27 -2.95 -36.90
N GLN A 2 44.87 -2.27 -35.92
CA GLN A 2 44.11 -1.40 -34.98
C GLN A 2 43.29 -0.35 -35.73
N LEU A 3 43.87 0.31 -36.73
CA LEU A 3 43.19 1.29 -37.54
C LEU A 3 41.99 0.70 -38.30
N THR A 4 42.10 -0.54 -38.77
CA THR A 4 41.01 -1.23 -39.47
C THR A 4 39.88 -1.65 -38.52
N CYS A 5 40.21 -2.12 -37.33
CA CYS A 5 39.20 -2.45 -36.31
C CYS A 5 38.47 -1.19 -35.78
N ILE A 6 39.21 -0.13 -35.50
CA ILE A 6 38.62 1.16 -35.06
C ILE A 6 37.78 1.74 -36.21
N LEU A 7 38.27 1.69 -37.46
CA LEU A 7 37.52 2.12 -38.62
C LEU A 7 36.26 1.28 -38.85
N THR A 8 36.32 -0.05 -38.70
CA THR A 8 35.13 -0.90 -38.83
C THR A 8 34.10 -0.61 -37.76
N ILE A 9 34.52 -0.42 -36.50
CA ILE A 9 33.61 -0.08 -35.40
C ILE A 9 33.00 1.32 -35.59
N THR A 10 33.82 2.31 -36.01
CA THR A 10 33.31 3.67 -36.29
C THR A 10 32.45 3.70 -37.54
N CYS A 11 32.78 2.92 -38.59
CA CYS A 11 31.96 2.79 -39.80
C CYS A 11 30.62 2.10 -39.47
N ILE A 12 30.61 1.02 -38.68
CA ILE A 12 29.38 0.34 -38.26
C ILE A 12 28.54 1.29 -37.41
N GLY A 13 29.13 1.99 -36.43
CA GLY A 13 28.45 2.99 -35.62
C GLY A 13 27.91 4.16 -36.45
N GLY A 14 28.71 4.68 -37.40
CA GLY A 14 28.30 5.72 -38.33
C GLY A 14 27.22 5.27 -39.32
N TYR A 15 27.30 4.03 -39.80
CA TYR A 15 26.28 3.44 -40.67
C TYR A 15 24.97 3.23 -39.94
N LEU A 16 24.99 2.69 -38.70
CA LEU A 16 23.82 2.53 -37.85
C LEU A 16 23.18 3.89 -37.52
N LYS A 17 24.00 4.91 -37.27
CA LYS A 17 23.51 6.26 -37.02
C LYS A 17 22.83 6.86 -38.26
N ARG A 18 23.47 6.78 -39.44
CA ARG A 18 22.90 7.23 -40.73
C ARG A 18 21.63 6.44 -41.09
N TRP A 19 21.65 5.13 -40.89
CA TRP A 19 20.51 4.28 -41.15
C TRP A 19 19.32 4.63 -40.21
N ALA A 20 19.58 4.94 -38.94
CA ALA A 20 18.59 5.41 -37.98
C ALA A 20 18.06 6.80 -38.39
N GLU A 21 18.93 7.74 -38.77
CA GLU A 21 18.54 9.06 -39.24
C GLU A 21 17.72 9.01 -40.54
N HIS A 22 18.06 8.12 -41.47
CA HIS A 22 17.32 7.95 -42.75
C HIS A 22 15.91 7.36 -42.53
N ARG A 23 15.73 6.56 -41.47
CA ARG A 23 14.45 5.95 -41.14
C ARG A 23 13.59 6.81 -40.20
N ASN A 24 14.14 7.86 -39.60
CA ASN A 24 13.41 8.85 -38.83
C ASN A 24 12.36 9.65 -39.65
N TYR A 25 12.40 9.55 -40.99
CA TYR A 25 11.34 10.05 -41.87
C TYR A 25 10.12 9.14 -41.96
N ALA A 26 10.14 7.93 -41.37
CA ALA A 26 8.99 7.05 -41.27
C ALA A 26 8.43 7.11 -39.82
N GLU A 27 7.13 6.97 -39.67
CA GLU A 27 6.28 7.18 -38.45
C GLU A 27 6.78 6.59 -37.12
N LYS A 28 7.88 5.86 -37.07
CA LYS A 28 8.52 5.36 -35.82
C LYS A 28 10.04 5.49 -35.94
N PRO A 29 10.68 6.35 -35.15
CA PRO A 29 12.14 6.48 -35.16
C PRO A 29 12.81 5.17 -34.71
N VAL A 30 13.72 4.64 -35.52
CA VAL A 30 14.48 3.41 -35.23
C VAL A 30 15.38 3.59 -34.01
N THR A 31 15.76 4.85 -33.72
CA THR A 31 16.52 5.22 -32.51
C THR A 31 15.78 4.93 -31.22
N GLU A 32 14.45 4.77 -31.26
CA GLU A 32 13.63 4.37 -30.14
C GLU A 32 13.45 2.84 -30.03
N THR A 33 14.02 2.08 -30.96
CA THR A 33 13.97 0.62 -30.95
C THR A 33 14.98 0.10 -29.91
N TRP A 34 14.54 -0.74 -28.98
CA TRP A 34 15.40 -1.34 -27.96
C TRP A 34 16.62 -2.06 -28.54
N ILE A 35 16.52 -2.61 -29.75
CA ILE A 35 17.61 -3.27 -30.48
C ILE A 35 18.71 -2.28 -30.86
N TYR A 36 18.35 -1.10 -31.36
CA TYR A 36 19.31 -0.06 -31.71
C TYR A 36 20.06 0.43 -30.46
N ASP A 37 19.33 0.69 -29.38
CA ASP A 37 19.91 1.16 -28.14
C ASP A 37 20.80 0.07 -27.49
N PHE A 38 20.45 -1.21 -27.58
CA PHE A 38 21.28 -2.32 -27.16
C PHE A 38 22.58 -2.43 -27.95
N ILE A 39 22.52 -2.36 -29.30
CA ILE A 39 23.71 -2.42 -30.16
C ILE A 39 24.64 -1.24 -29.86
N TYR A 40 24.10 -0.04 -29.77
CA TYR A 40 24.89 1.18 -29.57
C TYR A 40 25.45 1.31 -28.15
N SER A 41 24.68 0.96 -27.13
CA SER A 41 25.05 1.14 -25.73
C SER A 41 25.84 -0.03 -25.11
N VAL A 42 25.73 -1.23 -25.68
CA VAL A 42 26.37 -2.44 -25.12
C VAL A 42 27.35 -3.04 -26.14
N ILE A 43 26.85 -3.41 -27.32
CA ILE A 43 27.65 -4.20 -28.27
C ILE A 43 28.87 -3.39 -28.78
N LEU A 44 28.67 -2.14 -29.20
CA LEU A 44 29.77 -1.32 -29.74
C LEU A 44 30.89 -1.06 -28.71
N PRO A 45 30.60 -0.62 -27.44
CA PRO A 45 31.65 -0.43 -26.46
C PRO A 45 32.37 -1.74 -26.08
N VAL A 46 31.64 -2.85 -25.99
CA VAL A 46 32.22 -4.17 -25.70
C VAL A 46 33.13 -4.61 -26.85
N LEU A 47 32.68 -4.49 -28.10
CA LEU A 47 33.50 -4.76 -29.27
C LEU A 47 34.77 -3.86 -29.33
N ALA A 48 34.66 -2.61 -28.90
CA ALA A 48 35.82 -1.71 -28.85
C ALA A 48 36.86 -2.22 -27.83
N ILE A 49 36.44 -2.65 -26.64
CA ILE A 49 37.32 -3.23 -25.61
C ILE A 49 37.99 -4.50 -26.15
N PHE A 50 37.21 -5.43 -26.74
CA PHE A 50 37.76 -6.66 -27.34
C PHE A 50 38.74 -6.35 -28.49
N SER A 51 38.40 -5.39 -29.34
CA SER A 51 39.27 -4.97 -30.44
C SER A 51 40.64 -4.48 -29.95
N ILE A 52 40.67 -3.71 -28.86
CA ILE A 52 41.92 -3.23 -28.26
C ILE A 52 42.73 -4.42 -27.72
N ILE A 53 42.11 -5.33 -27.00
CA ILE A 53 42.77 -6.52 -26.43
C ILE A 53 43.36 -7.39 -27.54
N ILE A 54 42.57 -7.69 -28.59
CA ILE A 54 43.00 -8.49 -29.76
C ILE A 54 44.13 -7.79 -30.50
N SER A 55 44.07 -6.47 -30.66
CA SER A 55 45.10 -5.70 -31.35
C SER A 55 46.44 -5.73 -30.60
N ILE A 56 46.41 -5.64 -29.27
CA ILE A 56 47.60 -5.76 -28.43
C ILE A 56 48.18 -7.18 -28.54
N TYR A 57 47.35 -8.20 -28.50
CA TYR A 57 47.79 -9.60 -28.64
C TYR A 57 48.45 -9.86 -30.01
N TRP A 58 47.84 -9.39 -31.12
CA TRP A 58 48.36 -9.52 -32.46
C TRP A 58 49.65 -8.73 -32.66
N ALA A 59 49.76 -7.53 -32.11
CA ALA A 59 51.01 -6.78 -32.15
C ALA A 59 52.16 -7.55 -31.45
N ALA A 60 51.85 -8.15 -30.31
CA ALA A 60 52.79 -8.96 -29.55
C ALA A 60 53.18 -10.25 -30.28
N ASP A 61 52.25 -10.85 -31.03
CA ASP A 61 52.49 -12.06 -31.81
C ASP A 61 53.47 -11.81 -32.96
N VAL A 62 53.39 -10.66 -33.65
CA VAL A 62 54.35 -10.23 -34.67
C VAL A 62 55.79 -10.17 -34.15
N PHE A 63 55.99 -9.87 -32.87
CA PHE A 63 57.31 -9.81 -32.21
C PHE A 63 57.66 -11.09 -31.44
N ASN A 64 56.93 -12.21 -31.63
CA ASN A 64 57.07 -13.46 -30.88
C ASN A 64 56.97 -13.29 -29.36
N LEU A 65 56.19 -12.30 -28.91
CA LEU A 65 55.96 -11.98 -27.49
C LEU A 65 54.53 -12.38 -27.03
N SER A 66 53.82 -13.17 -27.83
CA SER A 66 52.41 -13.57 -27.57
C SER A 66 52.27 -14.26 -26.23
N ASP A 67 53.16 -15.21 -25.87
CA ASP A 67 53.17 -15.90 -24.58
C ASP A 67 53.44 -14.95 -23.42
N THR A 68 54.30 -13.97 -23.61
CA THR A 68 54.63 -12.97 -22.60
C THR A 68 53.46 -12.01 -22.43
N THR A 69 52.81 -11.62 -23.50
CA THR A 69 51.63 -10.76 -23.45
C THR A 69 50.45 -11.46 -22.77
N TRP A 70 50.22 -12.73 -23.12
CA TRP A 70 49.18 -13.52 -22.47
C TRP A 70 49.43 -13.70 -20.97
N LYS A 71 50.68 -13.94 -20.59
CA LYS A 71 51.08 -13.94 -19.17
C LYS A 71 50.86 -12.58 -18.54
N LEU A 72 51.18 -11.47 -19.21
CA LEU A 72 50.98 -10.11 -18.72
C LEU A 72 49.49 -9.80 -18.48
N PHE A 73 48.60 -10.18 -19.41
CA PHE A 73 47.17 -10.00 -19.24
C PHE A 73 46.61 -10.77 -18.05
N ARG A 74 47.17 -11.96 -17.76
CA ARG A 74 46.80 -12.79 -16.60
C ARG A 74 47.63 -12.50 -15.35
N THR A 75 48.71 -11.74 -15.49
CA THR A 75 49.56 -11.40 -14.33
C THR A 75 48.73 -10.57 -13.37
N LYS A 76 48.73 -11.02 -12.15
CA LYS A 76 48.09 -10.35 -11.04
C LYS A 76 48.98 -9.19 -10.60
N PHE A 77 48.56 -7.95 -10.86
CA PHE A 77 49.27 -6.76 -10.41
C PHE A 77 49.21 -6.60 -8.91
N ILE A 78 48.10 -7.03 -8.31
CA ILE A 78 47.90 -7.10 -6.89
C ILE A 78 47.43 -8.51 -6.58
N ASP A 79 48.27 -9.27 -5.89
CA ASP A 79 47.94 -10.61 -5.41
C ASP A 79 48.02 -10.56 -3.88
N SER A 80 46.98 -10.10 -3.27
CA SER A 80 46.76 -10.15 -1.82
C SER A 80 45.87 -11.33 -1.49
N LYS A 81 46.00 -11.89 -0.26
CA LYS A 81 45.13 -12.99 0.19
C LYS A 81 43.62 -12.70 -0.03
N ASN A 82 43.23 -11.43 -0.08
CA ASN A 82 41.82 -10.99 -0.11
C ASN A 82 41.44 -10.28 -1.39
N PHE A 83 42.33 -10.08 -2.36
CA PHE A 83 42.06 -9.29 -3.56
C PHE A 83 43.01 -9.56 -4.69
N VAL A 84 42.48 -9.87 -5.87
CA VAL A 84 43.29 -10.14 -7.06
C VAL A 84 42.89 -9.17 -8.17
N LEU A 85 43.86 -8.37 -8.65
CA LEU A 85 43.63 -7.44 -9.75
C LEU A 85 44.50 -7.85 -10.96
N SER A 86 43.87 -8.10 -12.08
CA SER A 86 44.51 -8.35 -13.39
C SER A 86 43.87 -7.45 -14.43
N ILE A 87 44.59 -7.25 -15.57
CA ILE A 87 44.02 -6.53 -16.73
C ILE A 87 42.74 -7.22 -17.20
N PHE A 88 42.71 -8.54 -17.17
CA PHE A 88 41.56 -9.33 -17.55
C PHE A 88 40.34 -9.04 -16.63
N SER A 89 40.51 -9.00 -15.32
CA SER A 89 39.45 -8.65 -14.38
C SER A 89 38.90 -7.22 -14.61
N ILE A 90 39.79 -6.26 -14.90
CA ILE A 90 39.38 -4.88 -15.19
C ILE A 90 38.55 -4.83 -16.48
N SER A 91 38.93 -5.56 -17.52
CA SER A 91 38.19 -5.58 -18.78
C SER A 91 36.80 -6.21 -18.63
N GLN A 92 36.69 -7.25 -17.79
CA GLN A 92 35.41 -7.88 -17.47
C GLN A 92 34.49 -6.91 -16.67
N VAL A 93 35.01 -6.23 -15.65
CA VAL A 93 34.27 -5.22 -14.89
C VAL A 93 33.79 -4.09 -15.80
N ALA A 94 34.62 -3.61 -16.72
CA ALA A 94 34.24 -2.59 -17.68
C ALA A 94 33.13 -3.07 -18.64
N THR A 95 33.23 -4.31 -19.12
CA THR A 95 32.20 -4.92 -19.99
C THR A 95 30.85 -5.04 -19.24
N LEU A 96 30.89 -5.50 -18.00
CA LEU A 96 29.69 -5.58 -17.15
C LEU A 96 29.08 -4.21 -16.86
N TRP A 97 29.89 -3.16 -16.74
CA TRP A 97 29.39 -1.80 -16.56
C TRP A 97 28.45 -1.37 -17.70
N PHE A 98 28.84 -1.62 -18.96
CA PHE A 98 27.97 -1.29 -20.09
C PHE A 98 26.68 -2.11 -20.08
N LEU A 99 26.75 -3.41 -19.76
CA LEU A 99 25.58 -4.27 -19.68
C LEU A 99 24.62 -3.80 -18.57
N PHE A 100 25.14 -3.57 -17.37
CA PHE A 100 24.31 -3.11 -16.24
C PHE A 100 23.76 -1.71 -16.45
N SER A 101 24.52 -0.81 -17.08
CA SER A 101 24.02 0.51 -17.46
C SER A 101 22.86 0.43 -18.44
N TYR A 102 22.93 -0.48 -19.41
CA TYR A 102 21.84 -0.74 -20.34
C TYR A 102 20.61 -1.33 -19.63
N ILE A 103 20.79 -2.37 -18.82
CA ILE A 103 19.71 -2.97 -18.01
C ILE A 103 19.02 -1.90 -17.17
N ASN A 104 19.78 -1.06 -16.50
CA ASN A 104 19.25 0.03 -15.67
C ASN A 104 18.37 0.99 -16.47
N ARG A 105 18.84 1.43 -17.65
CA ARG A 105 18.06 2.32 -18.53
C ARG A 105 16.79 1.64 -19.03
N THR A 106 16.89 0.38 -19.47
CA THR A 106 15.73 -0.37 -19.99
C THR A 106 14.65 -0.57 -18.93
N ILE A 107 15.05 -0.97 -17.72
CA ILE A 107 14.11 -1.13 -16.61
C ILE A 107 13.42 0.21 -16.30
N GLN A 108 14.19 1.30 -16.20
CA GLN A 108 13.63 2.63 -15.93
C GLN A 108 12.67 3.10 -17.04
N ALA A 109 12.99 2.84 -18.30
CA ALA A 109 12.13 3.18 -19.43
C ALA A 109 10.80 2.40 -19.39
N LEU A 110 10.84 1.10 -19.07
CA LEU A 110 9.63 0.28 -18.93
C LEU A 110 8.72 0.80 -17.82
N PHE A 111 9.29 1.12 -16.65
CA PHE A 111 8.51 1.68 -15.55
C PHE A 111 7.93 3.05 -15.89
N ARG A 112 8.70 3.91 -16.57
CA ARG A 112 8.20 5.22 -17.01
C ARG A 112 6.98 5.08 -17.92
N LEU A 113 7.04 4.22 -18.94
CA LEU A 113 5.92 3.96 -19.84
C LEU A 113 4.68 3.42 -19.12
N HIS A 114 4.88 2.61 -18.08
CA HIS A 114 3.78 2.06 -17.30
C HIS A 114 3.08 3.15 -16.46
N PHE A 115 3.83 4.05 -15.83
CA PHE A 115 3.27 5.10 -14.98
C PHE A 115 2.63 6.25 -15.76
N GLU A 116 3.15 6.60 -16.92
CA GLU A 116 2.55 7.64 -17.80
C GLU A 116 1.12 7.27 -18.23
N LYS A 117 0.78 5.97 -18.25
CA LYS A 117 -0.57 5.47 -18.58
C LYS A 117 -1.56 5.54 -17.43
N THR A 118 -1.09 5.56 -16.18
CA THR A 118 -1.97 5.26 -15.01
C THR A 118 -2.44 6.52 -14.27
N ASP A 119 -1.59 7.54 -14.07
CA ASP A 119 -2.01 8.74 -13.31
C ASP A 119 -0.97 9.87 -13.39
N LYS A 120 -1.32 10.97 -14.07
CA LYS A 120 -0.38 12.08 -14.35
C LYS A 120 -0.01 12.91 -13.11
N ALA A 121 -0.89 13.02 -12.11
CA ALA A 121 -0.69 13.93 -10.98
C ALA A 121 0.32 13.41 -9.94
N SER A 122 0.39 12.10 -9.73
CA SER A 122 1.31 11.46 -8.78
C SER A 122 2.51 10.75 -9.45
N ALA A 123 2.57 10.77 -10.78
CA ALA A 123 3.59 10.08 -11.57
C ALA A 123 5.02 10.56 -11.26
N ALA A 124 5.24 11.87 -11.13
CA ALA A 124 6.57 12.45 -10.95
C ALA A 124 7.24 11.98 -9.65
N SER A 125 6.54 12.02 -8.53
CA SER A 125 7.09 11.60 -7.23
C SER A 125 7.36 10.09 -7.17
N ARG A 126 6.43 9.27 -7.68
CA ARG A 126 6.61 7.82 -7.77
C ARG A 126 7.76 7.43 -8.69
N GLN A 127 7.92 8.13 -9.81
CA GLN A 127 9.02 7.88 -10.76
C GLN A 127 10.39 8.11 -10.13
N VAL A 128 10.56 9.19 -9.35
CA VAL A 128 11.83 9.48 -8.65
C VAL A 128 12.15 8.39 -7.63
N MET A 129 11.16 7.98 -6.82
CA MET A 129 11.32 6.94 -5.82
C MET A 129 11.73 5.60 -6.45
N ILE A 130 11.00 5.16 -7.48
CA ILE A 130 11.27 3.89 -8.16
C ILE A 130 12.61 3.91 -8.88
N ARG A 131 12.98 5.02 -9.53
CA ARG A 131 14.30 5.19 -10.14
C ARG A 131 15.42 4.98 -9.12
N ASN A 132 15.30 5.54 -7.92
CA ASN A 132 16.31 5.39 -6.89
C ASN A 132 16.40 3.94 -6.37
N VAL A 133 15.27 3.25 -6.21
CA VAL A 133 15.24 1.83 -5.83
C VAL A 133 15.87 0.96 -6.91
N ILE A 134 15.53 1.17 -8.19
CA ILE A 134 16.12 0.44 -9.32
C ILE A 134 17.64 0.67 -9.37
N ASN A 135 18.08 1.92 -9.24
CA ASN A 135 19.52 2.25 -9.21
C ASN A 135 20.22 1.50 -8.08
N LEU A 136 19.67 1.53 -6.88
CA LEU A 136 20.26 0.83 -5.73
C LEU A 136 20.40 -0.67 -5.98
N LEU A 137 19.36 -1.32 -6.51
CA LEU A 137 19.35 -2.76 -6.78
C LEU A 137 20.31 -3.13 -7.91
N VAL A 138 20.27 -2.43 -9.04
CA VAL A 138 21.09 -2.72 -10.21
C VAL A 138 22.58 -2.50 -9.91
N TRP A 139 22.94 -1.34 -9.35
CA TRP A 139 24.33 -1.04 -9.03
C TRP A 139 24.86 -1.83 -7.83
N GLY A 140 23.99 -2.12 -6.84
CA GLY A 140 24.33 -3.02 -5.74
C GLY A 140 24.67 -4.44 -6.22
N THR A 141 23.86 -4.99 -7.13
CA THR A 141 24.12 -6.29 -7.74
C THR A 141 25.40 -6.27 -8.58
N TRP A 142 25.62 -5.21 -9.36
CA TRP A 142 26.85 -5.03 -10.15
C TRP A 142 28.08 -5.03 -9.24
N ILE A 143 28.08 -4.28 -8.13
CA ILE A 143 29.18 -4.25 -7.16
C ILE A 143 29.46 -5.65 -6.61
N LEU A 144 28.43 -6.40 -6.19
CA LEU A 144 28.60 -7.76 -5.66
C LEU A 144 29.25 -8.71 -6.68
N ILE A 145 28.82 -8.63 -7.95
CA ILE A 145 29.40 -9.44 -9.02
C ILE A 145 30.87 -9.04 -9.26
N CYS A 146 31.16 -7.75 -9.30
CA CYS A 146 32.54 -7.26 -9.46
C CYS A 146 33.46 -7.73 -8.33
N LEU A 147 33.03 -7.65 -7.08
CA LEU A 147 33.79 -8.12 -5.92
C LEU A 147 34.06 -9.63 -6.00
N ASN A 148 33.07 -10.42 -6.44
CA ASN A 148 33.25 -11.86 -6.66
C ASN A 148 34.29 -12.14 -7.77
N MET A 149 34.23 -11.41 -8.90
CA MET A 149 35.19 -11.55 -10.01
C MET A 149 36.60 -11.15 -9.63
N MET A 150 36.75 -10.22 -8.71
CA MET A 150 38.04 -9.78 -8.18
C MET A 150 38.57 -10.72 -7.09
N HIS A 151 37.92 -11.86 -6.86
CA HIS A 151 38.30 -12.87 -5.86
C HIS A 151 38.43 -12.24 -4.45
N VAL A 152 37.58 -11.30 -4.11
CA VAL A 152 37.49 -10.78 -2.74
C VAL A 152 37.03 -11.93 -1.81
N ASP A 153 37.64 -12.00 -0.62
CA ASP A 153 37.32 -13.06 0.34
C ASP A 153 35.78 -13.16 0.57
N ASN A 154 35.25 -14.30 0.19
CA ASN A 154 33.81 -14.57 0.27
C ASN A 154 33.28 -14.51 1.71
N THR A 155 34.10 -14.79 2.70
CA THR A 155 33.72 -14.75 4.11
C THR A 155 33.27 -13.35 4.51
N TRP A 156 34.05 -12.33 4.12
CA TRP A 156 33.72 -10.93 4.39
C TRP A 156 32.45 -10.49 3.66
N LEU A 157 32.30 -10.89 2.40
CA LEU A 157 31.09 -10.61 1.61
C LEU A 157 29.84 -11.23 2.23
N VAL A 158 29.93 -12.46 2.71
CA VAL A 158 28.81 -13.15 3.37
C VAL A 158 28.41 -12.44 4.67
N VAL A 159 29.39 -12.05 5.50
CA VAL A 159 29.13 -11.34 6.75
C VAL A 159 28.43 -9.99 6.51
N VAL A 160 28.98 -9.18 5.58
CA VAL A 160 28.39 -7.86 5.25
C VAL A 160 27.01 -8.01 4.61
N SER A 161 26.88 -8.92 3.64
CA SER A 161 25.59 -9.16 2.97
C SER A 161 24.55 -9.71 3.93
N GLY A 162 24.93 -10.59 4.85
CA GLY A 162 24.09 -11.13 5.90
C GLY A 162 23.58 -10.03 6.85
N GLY A 163 24.50 -9.19 7.33
CA GLY A 163 24.15 -8.05 8.18
C GLY A 163 23.22 -7.05 7.49
N LEU A 164 23.53 -6.71 6.22
CA LEU A 164 22.69 -5.81 5.42
C LEU A 164 21.30 -6.41 5.16
N SER A 165 21.24 -7.68 4.79
CA SER A 165 19.97 -8.39 4.53
C SER A 165 19.10 -8.44 5.79
N THR A 166 19.70 -8.71 6.94
CA THR A 166 19.00 -8.71 8.23
C THR A 166 18.47 -7.31 8.56
N GLY A 167 19.30 -6.26 8.38
CA GLY A 167 18.90 -4.87 8.61
C GLY A 167 17.73 -4.43 7.71
N ILE A 168 17.81 -4.74 6.42
CA ILE A 168 16.73 -4.46 5.47
C ILE A 168 15.47 -5.26 5.82
N GLY A 169 15.61 -6.54 6.18
CA GLY A 169 14.50 -7.40 6.61
C GLY A 169 13.74 -6.81 7.80
N PHE A 170 14.45 -6.34 8.82
CA PHE A 170 13.83 -5.65 9.96
C PHE A 170 13.17 -4.33 9.56
N ALA A 171 13.80 -3.53 8.71
CA ALA A 171 13.24 -2.26 8.24
C ALA A 171 11.97 -2.46 7.39
N MET A 172 11.87 -3.57 6.66
CA MET A 172 10.72 -3.89 5.82
C MET A 172 9.63 -4.72 6.52
N LYS A 173 9.86 -5.16 7.76
CA LYS A 173 8.95 -6.04 8.49
C LYS A 173 7.50 -5.53 8.47
N ASP A 174 7.30 -4.29 8.87
CA ASP A 174 5.95 -3.71 8.97
C ASP A 174 5.24 -3.61 7.61
N ILE A 175 6.00 -3.33 6.55
CA ILE A 175 5.46 -3.28 5.18
C ILE A 175 4.99 -4.66 4.75
N ILE A 176 5.83 -5.68 4.91
CA ILE A 176 5.53 -7.07 4.55
C ILE A 176 4.33 -7.58 5.37
N GLU A 177 4.29 -7.27 6.66
CA GLU A 177 3.21 -7.64 7.55
C GLU A 177 1.88 -7.01 7.11
N ASN A 178 1.88 -5.72 6.77
CA ASN A 178 0.69 -5.04 6.26
C ASN A 178 0.21 -5.61 4.93
N ILE A 179 1.10 -5.98 4.02
CA ILE A 179 0.75 -6.62 2.74
C ILE A 179 0.12 -8.00 3.00
N TYR A 180 0.73 -8.82 3.86
CA TYR A 180 0.20 -10.14 4.21
C TYR A 180 -1.22 -10.04 4.81
N TYR A 181 -1.41 -9.14 5.76
CA TYR A 181 -2.74 -8.94 6.36
C TYR A 181 -3.73 -8.31 5.38
N GLY A 182 -3.28 -7.43 4.48
CA GLY A 182 -4.12 -6.89 3.41
C GLY A 182 -4.69 -7.98 2.51
N ILE A 183 -3.86 -8.90 2.04
CA ILE A 183 -4.29 -10.07 1.26
C ILE A 183 -5.26 -10.93 2.09
N SER A 184 -4.96 -11.13 3.35
CA SER A 184 -5.77 -11.93 4.26
C SER A 184 -7.15 -11.30 4.55
N LEU A 185 -7.23 -9.96 4.66
CA LEU A 185 -8.48 -9.22 4.78
C LEU A 185 -9.34 -9.34 3.50
N MET A 186 -8.71 -9.19 2.32
CA MET A 186 -9.36 -9.35 1.01
C MET A 186 -9.90 -10.77 0.80
N ALA A 187 -9.34 -11.78 1.45
CA ALA A 187 -9.83 -13.17 1.40
C ALA A 187 -11.20 -13.38 2.07
N GLY A 188 -11.85 -12.33 2.58
CA GLY A 188 -13.24 -12.35 3.02
C GLY A 188 -13.48 -12.13 4.51
N ARG A 189 -12.46 -11.72 5.27
CA ARG A 189 -12.65 -11.30 6.67
C ARG A 189 -13.46 -10.01 6.77
N VAL A 190 -13.11 -9.03 5.94
CA VAL A 190 -13.80 -7.75 5.79
C VAL A 190 -14.00 -7.50 4.30
N ARG A 191 -15.11 -6.93 3.92
CA ARG A 191 -15.44 -6.58 2.53
C ARG A 191 -15.62 -5.08 2.38
N VAL A 192 -15.34 -4.57 1.19
CA VAL A 192 -15.72 -3.20 0.83
C VAL A 192 -17.23 -3.06 0.96
N GLY A 193 -17.67 -2.03 1.67
CA GLY A 193 -19.07 -1.81 2.00
C GLY A 193 -19.49 -2.29 3.38
N ASP A 194 -18.69 -3.11 4.08
CA ASP A 194 -18.96 -3.50 5.46
C ASP A 194 -18.94 -2.27 6.39
N TYR A 195 -19.85 -2.27 7.36
CA TYR A 195 -19.84 -1.31 8.47
C TYR A 195 -19.15 -1.93 9.67
N ILE A 196 -18.05 -1.34 10.08
CA ILE A 196 -17.23 -1.88 11.15
C ILE A 196 -16.99 -0.85 12.27
N ILE A 197 -16.70 -1.37 13.45
CA ILE A 197 -16.25 -0.57 14.60
C ILE A 197 -14.89 -1.11 15.00
N CYS A 198 -13.85 -0.28 14.88
CA CYS A 198 -12.49 -0.62 15.26
C CYS A 198 -11.87 0.56 16.01
N ASP A 199 -11.26 0.32 17.18
CA ASP A 199 -10.64 1.37 18.01
C ASP A 199 -11.56 2.57 18.29
N GLY A 200 -12.86 2.33 18.53
CA GLY A 200 -13.84 3.40 18.73
C GLY A 200 -14.30 4.11 17.45
N THR A 201 -13.64 3.91 16.34
CA THR A 201 -14.06 4.44 15.06
C THR A 201 -15.16 3.59 14.46
N ARG A 202 -16.30 4.21 14.13
CA ARG A 202 -17.42 3.61 13.42
C ARG A 202 -17.42 4.10 11.98
N GLY A 203 -17.54 3.20 11.02
CA GLY A 203 -17.60 3.64 9.63
C GLY A 203 -17.72 2.50 8.63
N ARG A 204 -17.92 2.89 7.37
CA ARG A 204 -18.02 2.00 6.24
C ARG A 204 -16.67 1.79 5.59
N VAL A 205 -16.29 0.55 5.30
CA VAL A 205 -15.09 0.22 4.54
C VAL A 205 -15.26 0.70 3.10
N SER A 206 -14.49 1.73 2.72
CA SER A 206 -14.53 2.31 1.37
C SER A 206 -13.59 1.61 0.40
N SER A 207 -12.40 1.22 0.85
CA SER A 207 -11.45 0.45 0.05
C SER A 207 -10.48 -0.35 0.93
N ILE A 208 -9.97 -1.46 0.39
CA ILE A 208 -8.93 -2.29 1.00
C ILE A 208 -7.75 -2.29 0.03
N ASN A 209 -6.63 -1.68 0.45
CA ASN A 209 -5.40 -1.62 -0.30
C ASN A 209 -4.39 -2.63 0.27
N TYR A 210 -3.23 -2.79 -0.38
CA TYR A 210 -2.20 -3.73 0.06
C TYR A 210 -1.67 -3.47 1.47
N THR A 211 -1.55 -2.20 1.88
CA THR A 211 -0.97 -1.81 3.18
C THR A 211 -1.97 -1.21 4.15
N SER A 212 -3.11 -0.73 3.66
CA SER A 212 -4.10 -0.02 4.47
C SER A 212 -5.53 -0.28 4.00
N THR A 213 -6.45 -0.24 4.94
CA THR A 213 -7.90 -0.26 4.72
C THR A 213 -8.46 1.12 5.04
N MET A 214 -9.22 1.69 4.10
CA MET A 214 -9.85 3.00 4.26
C MET A 214 -11.27 2.82 4.82
N ILE A 215 -11.58 3.55 5.87
CA ILE A 215 -12.90 3.56 6.52
C ILE A 215 -13.43 4.98 6.44
N GLU A 216 -14.60 5.14 5.86
CA GLU A 216 -15.36 6.37 5.81
C GLU A 216 -16.24 6.44 7.07
N ALA A 217 -15.93 7.37 7.96
CA ALA A 217 -16.67 7.59 9.20
C ALA A 217 -17.96 8.39 8.95
N ILE A 218 -18.86 8.43 9.94
CA ILE A 218 -20.16 9.08 9.83
C ILE A 218 -20.05 10.60 9.63
N ASP A 219 -18.98 11.21 10.14
CA ASP A 219 -18.69 12.64 9.96
C ASP A 219 -18.12 13.00 8.58
N GLY A 220 -18.01 12.00 7.68
CA GLY A 220 -17.44 12.16 6.34
C GLY A 220 -15.92 12.08 6.31
N SER A 221 -15.24 11.90 7.43
CA SER A 221 -13.79 11.70 7.45
C SER A 221 -13.41 10.32 6.92
N VAL A 222 -12.26 10.24 6.22
CA VAL A 222 -11.69 8.97 5.76
C VAL A 222 -10.48 8.64 6.61
N ILE A 223 -10.55 7.54 7.33
CA ILE A 223 -9.49 7.07 8.23
C ILE A 223 -8.79 5.87 7.58
N ALA A 224 -7.46 5.97 7.47
CA ALA A 224 -6.62 4.90 6.97
C ALA A 224 -6.12 4.03 8.14
N PHE A 225 -6.63 2.82 8.26
CA PHE A 225 -6.11 1.82 9.19
C PHE A 225 -5.03 1.00 8.52
N GLN A 226 -3.91 0.78 9.17
CA GLN A 226 -2.94 -0.22 8.73
C GLN A 226 -3.58 -1.61 8.78
N ASN A 227 -3.36 -2.41 7.73
CA ASN A 227 -3.98 -3.73 7.66
C ASN A 227 -3.59 -4.64 8.82
N SER A 228 -2.36 -4.53 9.33
CA SER A 228 -1.89 -5.25 10.53
C SER A 228 -2.71 -4.87 11.76
N GLN A 229 -3.02 -3.60 11.96
CA GLN A 229 -3.83 -3.14 13.08
C GLN A 229 -5.25 -3.67 12.99
N LEU A 230 -5.88 -3.57 11.82
CA LEU A 230 -7.24 -4.04 11.63
C LEU A 230 -7.35 -5.57 11.76
N PHE A 231 -6.32 -6.31 11.35
CA PHE A 231 -6.31 -7.77 11.41
C PHE A 231 -6.04 -8.32 12.82
N THR A 232 -5.13 -7.69 13.56
CA THR A 232 -4.68 -8.15 14.88
C THR A 232 -5.58 -7.66 16.02
N LYS A 233 -6.26 -6.52 15.84
CA LYS A 233 -7.19 -6.00 16.82
C LYS A 233 -8.59 -6.61 16.67
N ASN A 234 -9.33 -6.57 17.76
CA ASN A 234 -10.74 -6.93 17.73
C ASN A 234 -11.53 -5.81 17.05
N TYR A 235 -12.31 -6.17 16.07
CA TYR A 235 -13.29 -5.27 15.44
C TYR A 235 -14.67 -5.90 15.45
N LYS A 236 -15.71 -5.06 15.49
CA LYS A 236 -17.11 -5.49 15.32
C LYS A 236 -17.49 -5.26 13.86
N ASN A 237 -17.96 -6.29 13.17
CA ASN A 237 -18.57 -6.16 11.85
C ASN A 237 -20.08 -6.19 12.00
N MET A 238 -20.71 -5.05 11.80
CA MET A 238 -22.15 -4.86 12.04
C MET A 238 -23.00 -5.34 10.86
N THR A 239 -22.44 -5.42 9.66
CA THR A 239 -23.16 -5.81 8.44
C THR A 239 -23.04 -7.29 8.09
N LYS A 240 -22.04 -7.98 8.61
CA LYS A 240 -21.75 -9.38 8.23
C LYS A 240 -22.87 -10.36 8.58
N ASN A 241 -23.65 -10.07 9.62
CA ASN A 241 -24.76 -10.93 10.04
C ASN A 241 -26.08 -10.51 9.37
N HIS A 242 -26.62 -9.34 9.71
CA HIS A 242 -27.92 -8.87 9.20
C HIS A 242 -27.98 -7.36 8.91
N GLY A 243 -26.98 -6.59 9.31
CA GLY A 243 -26.91 -5.14 9.06
C GLY A 243 -27.83 -4.29 9.96
N TYR A 244 -28.31 -4.86 11.05
CA TYR A 244 -29.09 -4.17 12.09
C TYR A 244 -28.34 -4.16 13.41
N GLU A 245 -28.55 -3.10 14.18
CA GLU A 245 -28.01 -2.91 15.52
C GLU A 245 -29.15 -2.79 16.53
N LEU A 246 -28.95 -3.36 17.70
CA LEU A 246 -29.86 -3.14 18.83
C LEU A 246 -29.58 -1.78 19.43
N ASP A 247 -30.52 -0.88 19.33
CA ASP A 247 -30.46 0.42 19.98
C ASP A 247 -31.33 0.49 21.24
N ILE A 248 -30.90 1.31 22.19
CA ILE A 248 -31.56 1.47 23.48
C ILE A 248 -31.85 2.95 23.67
N LEU A 249 -33.13 3.30 23.45
CA LEU A 249 -33.61 4.65 23.65
C LEU A 249 -34.32 4.73 25.02
N GLU A 250 -34.36 5.90 25.60
CA GLU A 250 -34.98 6.11 26.92
C GLU A 250 -36.08 7.18 26.85
N VAL A 251 -37.16 6.94 27.53
CA VAL A 251 -38.26 7.90 27.67
C VAL A 251 -38.79 7.88 29.11
N GLY A 252 -39.04 9.07 29.67
CA GLY A 252 -39.67 9.24 30.98
C GLY A 252 -41.18 9.44 30.88
N VAL A 253 -41.94 8.75 31.69
CA VAL A 253 -43.40 8.96 31.84
C VAL A 253 -43.74 9.34 33.29
N ALA A 254 -44.84 10.07 33.50
CA ALA A 254 -45.25 10.54 34.82
C ALA A 254 -45.58 9.38 35.77
N TYR A 255 -45.36 9.60 37.05
CA TYR A 255 -45.80 8.71 38.09
C TYR A 255 -47.35 8.56 38.05
N GLY A 256 -47.85 7.37 38.31
CA GLY A 256 -49.27 7.06 38.17
C GLY A 256 -49.67 6.59 36.77
N THR A 257 -48.77 6.60 35.78
CA THR A 257 -49.01 6.02 34.47
C THR A 257 -49.15 4.51 34.53
N ASP A 258 -50.18 3.95 33.89
CA ASP A 258 -50.29 2.51 33.66
C ASP A 258 -49.21 2.03 32.70
N ILE A 259 -48.16 1.45 33.28
CA ILE A 259 -46.97 1.01 32.52
C ILE A 259 -47.29 -0.12 31.53
N GLU A 260 -48.24 -1.02 31.87
CA GLU A 260 -48.60 -2.12 30.97
C GLU A 260 -49.34 -1.61 29.74
N LYS A 261 -50.28 -0.69 29.93
CA LYS A 261 -50.99 -0.02 28.84
C LYS A 261 -50.04 0.80 27.99
N CYS A 262 -49.17 1.60 28.63
CA CYS A 262 -48.15 2.40 27.93
C CYS A 262 -47.25 1.51 27.09
N ARG A 263 -46.74 0.42 27.64
CA ARG A 263 -45.87 -0.55 26.92
C ARG A 263 -46.55 -1.10 25.68
N LYS A 264 -47.79 -1.56 25.78
CA LYS A 264 -48.54 -2.11 24.64
C LYS A 264 -48.70 -1.08 23.52
N LEU A 265 -49.13 0.14 23.86
CA LEU A 265 -49.32 1.23 22.92
C LEU A 265 -48.03 1.57 22.18
N LEU A 266 -46.93 1.71 22.90
CA LEU A 266 -45.65 2.04 22.30
C LEU A 266 -45.10 0.88 21.45
N VAL A 267 -45.20 -0.37 21.88
CA VAL A 267 -44.80 -1.54 21.08
C VAL A 267 -45.59 -1.59 19.75
N ASP A 268 -46.92 -1.40 19.83
CA ASP A 268 -47.78 -1.45 18.64
C ASP A 268 -47.48 -0.31 17.66
N ALA A 269 -47.20 0.90 18.15
CA ALA A 269 -46.89 2.05 17.33
C ALA A 269 -45.49 1.91 16.68
N ILE A 270 -44.47 1.58 17.47
CA ILE A 270 -43.08 1.47 16.99
C ILE A 270 -42.93 0.30 16.00
N SER A 271 -43.59 -0.85 16.28
CA SER A 271 -43.52 -2.03 15.40
C SER A 271 -44.04 -1.79 13.95
N LYS A 272 -44.80 -0.73 13.75
CA LYS A 272 -45.31 -0.33 12.39
C LYS A 272 -44.31 0.48 11.59
N LEU A 273 -43.20 0.90 12.18
CA LEU A 273 -42.18 1.67 11.47
C LEU A 273 -41.50 0.79 10.41
N PRO A 274 -41.40 1.26 9.16
CA PRO A 274 -41.02 0.42 8.01
C PRO A 274 -39.56 0.02 7.97
N PHE A 275 -38.69 0.72 8.68
CA PHE A 275 -37.25 0.51 8.67
C PHE A 275 -36.78 -0.49 9.74
N LEU A 276 -37.64 -0.91 10.66
CA LEU A 276 -37.27 -1.87 11.70
C LEU A 276 -37.13 -3.29 11.16
N GLU A 277 -36.23 -4.08 11.79
CA GLU A 277 -36.08 -5.50 11.47
C GLU A 277 -37.35 -6.30 11.78
N ARG A 278 -38.00 -6.83 10.77
CA ARG A 278 -39.30 -7.54 10.89
C ARG A 278 -39.24 -8.82 11.74
N GLY A 279 -38.06 -9.43 11.85
CA GLY A 279 -37.85 -10.65 12.63
C GLY A 279 -37.57 -10.41 14.12
N LYS A 280 -37.41 -9.16 14.53
CA LYS A 280 -37.03 -8.80 15.89
C LYS A 280 -38.12 -8.01 16.57
N GLN A 281 -38.50 -8.45 17.79
CA GLN A 281 -39.53 -7.78 18.55
C GLN A 281 -39.00 -6.50 19.19
N VAL A 282 -39.79 -5.43 19.12
CA VAL A 282 -39.60 -4.23 19.91
C VAL A 282 -39.91 -4.59 21.36
N ARG A 283 -38.99 -4.26 22.27
CA ARG A 283 -39.18 -4.52 23.71
C ARG A 283 -39.09 -3.22 24.49
N ILE A 284 -40.00 -3.07 25.45
CA ILE A 284 -40.01 -1.93 26.38
C ILE A 284 -39.91 -2.47 27.76
N VAL A 285 -38.92 -2.04 28.50
CA VAL A 285 -38.65 -2.46 29.89
C VAL A 285 -38.53 -1.25 30.79
N LEU A 286 -38.98 -1.38 32.01
CA LEU A 286 -38.77 -0.37 33.03
C LEU A 286 -37.28 -0.34 33.39
N LYS A 287 -36.68 0.84 33.37
CA LYS A 287 -35.28 1.06 33.76
C LYS A 287 -35.14 1.43 35.22
N SER A 288 -35.80 2.50 35.60
CA SER A 288 -35.63 3.12 36.94
C SER A 288 -36.86 3.96 37.33
N PHE A 289 -36.96 4.22 38.59
CA PHE A 289 -37.81 5.25 39.19
C PHE A 289 -36.91 6.44 39.50
N ASP A 290 -37.04 7.50 38.70
CA ASP A 290 -36.22 8.70 38.86
C ASP A 290 -36.99 9.79 39.61
N ASP A 291 -36.34 10.89 40.02
CA ASP A 291 -36.92 11.92 40.89
C ASP A 291 -38.24 12.51 40.36
N SER A 292 -38.45 12.57 39.07
CA SER A 292 -39.62 13.21 38.45
C SER A 292 -40.37 12.32 37.47
N CYS A 293 -39.87 11.13 37.17
CA CYS A 293 -40.45 10.25 36.15
C CYS A 293 -40.13 8.77 36.39
N ILE A 294 -40.87 7.92 35.72
CA ILE A 294 -40.55 6.52 35.52
C ILE A 294 -39.86 6.38 34.18
N THR A 295 -38.60 5.97 34.15
CA THR A 295 -37.84 5.82 32.89
C THR A 295 -38.02 4.43 32.32
N LEU A 296 -38.45 4.40 31.06
CA LEU A 296 -38.60 3.21 30.22
C LEU A 296 -37.46 3.11 29.22
N LYS A 297 -36.89 1.91 29.04
CA LYS A 297 -35.97 1.58 27.94
C LYS A 297 -36.74 0.97 26.78
N ILE A 298 -36.51 1.51 25.58
CA ILE A 298 -37.05 1.05 24.32
C ILE A 298 -35.92 0.37 23.58
N LEU A 299 -36.03 -0.93 23.39
CA LEU A 299 -35.05 -1.75 22.67
C LEU A 299 -35.57 -2.01 21.27
N VAL A 300 -34.88 -1.44 20.26
CA VAL A 300 -35.26 -1.52 18.84
C VAL A 300 -34.09 -1.97 18.00
N TRP A 301 -34.36 -2.70 16.92
CA TRP A 301 -33.35 -3.09 15.96
C TRP A 301 -33.44 -2.18 14.74
N VAL A 302 -32.47 -1.27 14.59
CA VAL A 302 -32.40 -0.27 13.52
C VAL A 302 -31.28 -0.58 12.55
N PRO A 303 -31.38 -0.18 11.25
CA PRO A 303 -30.31 -0.36 10.29
C PRO A 303 -29.06 0.40 10.70
N VAL A 304 -27.88 -0.23 10.61
CA VAL A 304 -26.59 0.33 11.05
C VAL A 304 -26.22 1.62 10.31
N PHE A 305 -26.60 1.72 9.03
CA PHE A 305 -26.23 2.87 8.20
C PHE A 305 -27.05 4.14 8.48
N THR A 306 -28.26 3.99 9.00
CA THR A 306 -29.23 5.09 9.21
C THR A 306 -29.58 5.29 10.67
N GLN A 307 -28.89 4.61 11.58
CA GLN A 307 -29.17 4.57 13.01
C GLN A 307 -29.54 5.94 13.59
N TYR A 308 -28.71 6.97 13.43
CA TYR A 308 -28.97 8.28 14.04
C TYR A 308 -30.25 8.96 13.54
N VAL A 309 -30.62 8.73 12.29
CA VAL A 309 -31.87 9.27 11.73
C VAL A 309 -33.07 8.45 12.20
N ASP A 310 -32.89 7.15 12.25
CA ASP A 310 -34.00 6.23 12.57
C ASP A 310 -34.30 6.25 14.08
N ASP A 311 -33.32 6.48 14.94
CA ASP A 311 -33.52 6.74 16.37
C ASP A 311 -34.40 7.99 16.58
N GLY A 312 -34.14 9.06 15.84
CA GLY A 312 -34.99 10.25 15.86
C GLY A 312 -36.44 9.95 15.48
N LYS A 313 -36.66 9.15 14.43
CA LYS A 313 -38.01 8.74 14.01
C LYS A 313 -38.71 7.86 15.05
N VAL A 314 -37.97 6.99 15.73
CA VAL A 314 -38.52 6.19 16.85
C VAL A 314 -38.97 7.12 17.98
N LEU A 315 -38.13 8.08 18.38
CA LEU A 315 -38.47 9.04 19.42
C LEU A 315 -39.66 9.93 19.06
N GLU A 316 -39.75 10.39 17.79
CA GLU A 316 -40.92 11.10 17.29
C GLU A 316 -42.19 10.26 17.36
N CYS A 317 -42.11 8.97 16.97
CA CYS A 317 -43.23 8.03 17.09
C CYS A 317 -43.65 7.86 18.55
N VAL A 318 -42.70 7.71 19.45
CA VAL A 318 -42.94 7.61 20.91
C VAL A 318 -43.65 8.84 21.42
N TYR A 319 -43.11 10.03 21.10
CA TYR A 319 -43.70 11.31 21.54
C TYR A 319 -45.15 11.47 21.06
N LYS A 320 -45.40 11.18 19.79
CA LYS A 320 -46.73 11.24 19.17
C LYS A 320 -47.70 10.27 19.86
N THR A 321 -47.30 9.03 20.08
CA THR A 321 -48.13 7.99 20.69
C THR A 321 -48.49 8.34 22.13
N LEU A 322 -47.52 8.84 22.90
CA LEU A 322 -47.80 9.27 24.29
C LEU A 322 -48.79 10.42 24.36
N ASN A 323 -48.63 11.44 23.52
CA ASN A 323 -49.54 12.58 23.45
C ASN A 323 -50.98 12.20 23.00
N GLU A 324 -51.11 11.37 21.96
CA GLU A 324 -52.40 10.90 21.48
C GLU A 324 -53.19 10.07 22.53
N ASN A 325 -52.47 9.44 23.46
CA ASN A 325 -53.08 8.63 24.52
C ASN A 325 -53.11 9.32 25.89
N ASN A 326 -52.85 10.63 25.96
CA ASN A 326 -52.83 11.44 27.18
C ASN A 326 -51.88 10.90 28.25
N ILE A 327 -50.73 10.30 27.83
CA ILE A 327 -49.65 9.88 28.72
C ILE A 327 -48.68 11.05 28.85
N VAL A 328 -48.53 11.57 30.07
CA VAL A 328 -47.74 12.77 30.31
C VAL A 328 -46.27 12.45 30.39
N ILE A 329 -45.44 13.18 29.62
CA ILE A 329 -44.01 13.27 29.79
C ILE A 329 -43.78 14.39 30.83
N PRO A 330 -43.33 14.07 32.05
CA PRO A 330 -43.32 15.07 33.12
C PRO A 330 -42.18 16.06 32.95
N PHE A 331 -42.46 17.31 33.31
CA PHE A 331 -41.42 18.28 33.62
C PHE A 331 -40.79 17.94 34.99
N PRO A 332 -39.63 18.51 35.34
CA PRO A 332 -39.06 18.35 36.68
C PRO A 332 -40.09 18.71 37.76
N GLN A 333 -40.36 17.78 38.68
CA GLN A 333 -41.29 17.96 39.77
C GLN A 333 -40.58 18.39 41.04
N ARG A 334 -41.19 19.29 41.84
CA ARG A 334 -40.66 19.70 43.13
C ARG A 334 -41.82 19.81 44.12
N ASP A 335 -41.72 19.13 45.21
CA ASP A 335 -42.62 19.32 46.35
C ASP A 335 -42.19 20.55 47.15
N ILE A 336 -43.11 21.50 47.32
CA ILE A 336 -42.83 22.72 48.07
C ILE A 336 -43.69 22.70 49.33
N HIS A 337 -43.05 22.67 50.49
CA HIS A 337 -43.72 22.86 51.78
C HIS A 337 -43.68 24.35 52.16
N ILE A 338 -44.86 25.01 52.14
CA ILE A 338 -44.95 26.39 52.52
C ILE A 338 -45.17 26.42 54.06
N ILE A 339 -44.22 26.92 54.81
CA ILE A 339 -44.32 27.10 56.23
C ILE A 339 -44.79 28.54 56.45
N THR A 340 -46.05 28.74 56.78
CA THR A 340 -46.59 30.01 57.32
C THR A 340 -46.19 30.13 58.74
N SER A 341 -45.33 31.10 59.09
CA SER A 341 -45.13 31.50 60.49
C SER A 341 -46.34 32.34 60.87
N GLU A 342 -47.21 31.81 61.71
CA GLU A 342 -48.17 32.62 62.48
C GLU A 342 -47.35 33.53 63.40
N GLY A 343 -47.46 34.86 63.24
CA GLY A 343 -46.81 35.88 64.04
C GLY A 343 -47.54 36.13 65.37
#